data_d823bcdf2754775843864179161856ee
#
_entry.id   d823bcdf2754775843864179161856ee
#
_cell.length_a   1.000
_cell.length_b   1.000
_cell.length_c   1.000
_cell.angle_alpha   90.00
_cell.angle_beta   90.00
_cell.angle_gamma   90.00
#
_symmetry.space_group_name_H-M   'P 1'
#
loop_
_entity.id
_entity.type
_entity.pdbx_description
1 polymer ?
#
loop_
_entity_poly.entity_id
_entity_poly.type
_entity_poly.pdbx_seq_one_letter_code
_entity_poly.pdbx_strand_id
1 'polypeptide(L)'
;MDPERFGPKRAALTFDKDSGVAATAMSLADRSATHAARAGSMRAGWLRGSPDPRVEVVWRSGPYRVTELFFCPDEKTGRLVRRISLARSAAGASKVRLSTGVRERSIETEVAFRGRAAGPVIIEYRLVKQGVRSAVAVRLGTDPGGKNAAAAYWKDTAECRFSDPSLDRFFAAAKFQLRAAVSASGRLDGSIWQYNLEWVRDQAFIAMALAMSGQPGPARTILARLLRDFVSDEGATLDSSRLRPWEESELDQNGVLLFALESYLDWTGDLDLIRANWAKIEKAAAFPLRPQFRNVPSGLIVNRREFWERHEAHGIRMGMELAHQLFVIMGLRSAARLAGRLGRTGEAQDWTEAVMLLRKAMLKDKRFSLIDAGAFIKRRGIDGSVQREVRPDPGSSLPRQAPLFGPGRHLLDPDTSAALPIAWEFVDPAGRLAARTLASLEKLWDQDWKGGGYGRYNVTSEPDSPGPWPFASLFVARAALEAGDASKARRVLDWLGRVPGSRAASWFEFYGPRPVPPYPQVGIIPWTWAELIFLFVHHMLGVRPGESFLSVRPKLLPGIDHMTADLPLRDGRLELDVRRARRGQLPGFTCGSRKMPYHRYGLGLELPEKLERIAVRAIIP
;
A
#
# COMPACT_ATOMS: atom_id res chain seq x y z
N MET A 1 -0.10 9.74 -14.97
CA MET A 1 -0.77 10.10 -16.25
C MET A 1 -0.90 8.84 -17.07
N ASP A 2 -2.06 8.58 -17.62
CA ASP A 2 -2.26 7.54 -18.62
C ASP A 2 -1.74 8.06 -19.97
N PRO A 3 -0.61 7.57 -20.49
CA PRO A 3 -0.03 8.09 -21.72
C PRO A 3 -0.87 7.74 -22.96
N GLU A 4 -1.70 6.70 -22.91
CA GLU A 4 -2.58 6.34 -24.03
C GLU A 4 -3.85 7.20 -24.08
N ARG A 5 -4.45 7.48 -22.90
CA ARG A 5 -5.70 8.28 -22.82
C ARG A 5 -5.46 9.77 -22.85
N PHE A 6 -4.39 10.25 -22.25
CA PHE A 6 -4.23 11.69 -21.98
C PHE A 6 -2.94 12.28 -22.57
N GLY A 7 -2.02 11.46 -23.03
CA GLY A 7 -0.73 11.89 -23.52
C GLY A 7 0.14 12.58 -22.44
N PRO A 8 1.40 12.86 -22.73
CA PRO A 8 2.36 13.36 -21.74
C PRO A 8 2.12 14.82 -21.31
N LYS A 9 1.17 15.53 -21.91
CA LYS A 9 0.93 16.96 -21.69
C LYS A 9 -0.30 17.27 -20.84
N ARG A 10 -1.08 16.29 -20.43
CA ARG A 10 -2.35 16.49 -19.72
C ARG A 10 -2.29 15.94 -18.31
N ALA A 11 -2.74 16.73 -17.34
CA ALA A 11 -2.96 16.25 -15.97
C ALA A 11 -4.31 15.51 -15.92
N ALA A 12 -4.31 14.31 -15.36
CA ALA A 12 -5.53 13.57 -15.11
C ALA A 12 -6.07 13.92 -13.71
N LEU A 13 -7.36 14.21 -13.64
CA LEU A 13 -8.09 14.39 -12.39
C LEU A 13 -8.97 13.16 -12.17
N THR A 14 -8.74 12.45 -11.09
CA THR A 14 -9.62 11.37 -10.65
C THR A 14 -10.40 11.87 -9.45
N PHE A 15 -11.73 11.85 -9.57
CA PHE A 15 -12.63 12.14 -8.46
C PHE A 15 -12.94 10.85 -7.70
N ASP A 16 -14.19 10.43 -7.77
CA ASP A 16 -14.55 9.10 -7.31
C ASP A 16 -14.32 8.10 -8.46
N LYS A 17 -13.87 6.88 -8.17
CA LYS A 17 -13.65 5.86 -9.19
C LYS A 17 -14.92 5.46 -9.94
N ASP A 18 -16.03 5.56 -9.27
CA ASP A 18 -17.35 5.34 -9.88
C ASP A 18 -17.71 6.40 -10.93
N SER A 19 -16.96 7.51 -10.96
CA SER A 19 -17.19 8.66 -11.84
C SER A 19 -16.22 8.76 -13.02
N GLY A 20 -15.19 7.92 -13.02
CA GLY A 20 -14.16 7.88 -14.04
C GLY A 20 -13.09 8.97 -13.91
N VAL A 21 -12.32 9.14 -14.96
CA VAL A 21 -11.17 10.04 -15.03
C VAL A 21 -11.46 11.21 -15.97
N ALA A 22 -11.15 12.42 -15.52
CA ALA A 22 -11.18 13.62 -16.33
C ALA A 22 -9.77 14.20 -16.50
N ALA A 23 -9.48 14.71 -17.69
CA ALA A 23 -8.23 15.41 -17.98
C ALA A 23 -8.47 16.92 -17.98
N THR A 24 -7.50 17.68 -17.45
CA THR A 24 -7.49 19.13 -17.56
C THR A 24 -6.20 19.61 -18.22
N ALA A 25 -6.30 20.68 -18.96
CA ALA A 25 -5.16 21.38 -19.54
C ALA A 25 -5.25 22.87 -19.17
N MET A 26 -4.12 23.56 -19.21
CA MET A 26 -4.07 25.01 -19.01
C MET A 26 -3.11 25.64 -20.00
N SER A 27 -3.50 26.80 -20.53
CA SER A 27 -2.65 27.65 -21.34
C SER A 27 -2.82 29.12 -20.96
N LEU A 28 -1.80 29.90 -21.24
CA LEU A 28 -1.82 31.36 -21.18
C LEU A 28 -1.60 31.89 -22.60
N ALA A 29 -2.40 32.83 -23.03
CA ALA A 29 -2.20 33.51 -24.31
C ALA A 29 -1.95 35.00 -24.05
N ASP A 30 -0.92 35.52 -24.65
CA ASP A 30 -0.69 36.97 -24.81
C ASP A 30 -0.82 37.35 -26.29
N ARG A 31 -0.47 38.60 -26.63
CA ARG A 31 -0.54 39.09 -28.00
C ARG A 31 0.45 38.41 -28.95
N SER A 32 1.49 37.76 -28.40
CA SER A 32 2.60 37.21 -29.18
C SER A 32 2.52 35.69 -29.33
N ALA A 33 2.01 34.98 -28.32
CA ALA A 33 2.04 33.52 -28.31
C ALA A 33 1.07 32.88 -27.30
N THR A 34 0.86 31.59 -27.49
CA THR A 34 0.22 30.73 -26.50
C THR A 34 1.28 29.95 -25.73
N HIS A 35 1.24 30.05 -24.40
CA HIS A 35 2.17 29.44 -23.47
C HIS A 35 1.48 28.29 -22.73
N ALA A 36 2.09 27.12 -22.74
CA ALA A 36 1.60 25.93 -22.04
C ALA A 36 2.74 25.20 -21.34
N ALA A 37 2.40 24.38 -20.37
CA ALA A 37 3.37 23.51 -19.69
C ALA A 37 3.98 22.52 -20.69
N ARG A 38 5.31 22.41 -20.65
CA ARG A 38 6.07 21.37 -21.35
C ARG A 38 6.61 20.37 -20.35
N ALA A 39 6.66 19.09 -20.71
CA ALA A 39 7.07 18.01 -19.81
C ALA A 39 8.40 18.30 -19.08
N GLY A 40 9.41 18.83 -19.78
CA GLY A 40 10.71 19.16 -19.18
C GLY A 40 10.73 20.43 -18.31
N SER A 41 9.71 21.30 -18.40
CA SER A 41 9.62 22.55 -17.61
C SER A 41 8.70 22.42 -16.40
N MET A 42 8.03 21.30 -16.22
CA MET A 42 7.02 21.09 -15.17
C MET A 42 7.61 20.31 -13.99
N ARG A 43 7.33 20.79 -12.80
CA ARG A 43 7.61 20.08 -11.54
C ARG A 43 6.31 19.95 -10.77
N ALA A 44 6.01 18.75 -10.30
CA ALA A 44 4.85 18.47 -9.46
C ALA A 44 5.29 17.73 -8.19
N GLY A 45 4.59 17.95 -7.10
CA GLY A 45 4.84 17.27 -5.82
C GLY A 45 3.89 17.73 -4.73
N TRP A 46 3.97 17.06 -3.59
CA TRP A 46 3.21 17.45 -2.41
C TRP A 46 3.78 18.72 -1.78
N LEU A 47 2.90 19.66 -1.42
CA LEU A 47 3.28 20.87 -0.72
C LEU A 47 3.69 20.53 0.71
N ARG A 48 4.93 20.90 1.07
CA ARG A 48 5.47 20.64 2.41
C ARG A 48 4.83 21.57 3.45
N GLY A 49 4.63 21.04 4.66
CA GLY A 49 4.14 21.81 5.80
C GLY A 49 2.68 22.25 5.71
N SER A 50 1.95 21.77 4.71
CA SER A 50 0.49 21.99 4.63
C SER A 50 -0.23 21.10 5.63
N PRO A 51 -1.24 21.60 6.36
CA PRO A 51 -2.04 20.78 7.27
C PRO A 51 -2.97 19.79 6.55
N ASP A 52 -3.21 20.01 5.28
CA ASP A 52 -4.03 19.19 4.39
C ASP A 52 -3.25 18.80 3.13
N PRO A 53 -3.63 17.72 2.43
CA PRO A 53 -2.96 17.30 1.21
C PRO A 53 -3.14 18.32 0.09
N ARG A 54 -2.03 18.89 -0.36
CA ARG A 54 -1.97 19.83 -1.49
C ARG A 54 -0.90 19.41 -2.47
N VAL A 55 -1.26 19.37 -3.75
CA VAL A 55 -0.30 19.13 -4.83
C VAL A 55 0.07 20.46 -5.47
N GLU A 56 1.36 20.77 -5.46
CA GLU A 56 1.89 21.93 -6.17
C GLU A 56 2.43 21.51 -7.53
N VAL A 57 2.04 22.25 -8.57
CA VAL A 57 2.59 22.11 -9.93
C VAL A 57 3.19 23.46 -10.33
N VAL A 58 4.48 23.46 -10.63
CA VAL A 58 5.19 24.66 -11.08
C VAL A 58 5.75 24.43 -12.47
N TRP A 59 5.52 25.37 -13.38
CA TRP A 59 6.09 25.32 -14.72
C TRP A 59 6.43 26.72 -15.25
N ARG A 60 7.22 26.74 -16.32
CA ARG A 60 7.62 27.96 -17.00
C ARG A 60 7.39 27.82 -18.51
N SER A 61 6.94 28.89 -19.15
CA SER A 61 6.82 28.98 -20.61
C SER A 61 6.98 30.44 -21.02
N GLY A 62 7.98 30.72 -21.86
CA GLY A 62 8.35 32.09 -22.21
C GLY A 62 8.63 32.95 -20.97
N PRO A 63 8.05 34.16 -20.89
CA PRO A 63 8.28 35.06 -19.76
C PRO A 63 7.49 34.71 -18.50
N TYR A 64 6.67 33.65 -18.51
CA TYR A 64 5.75 33.34 -17.42
C TYR A 64 6.23 32.17 -16.57
N ARG A 65 6.06 32.31 -15.26
CA ARG A 65 6.11 31.23 -14.28
C ARG A 65 4.71 31.04 -13.70
N VAL A 66 4.25 29.81 -13.71
CA VAL A 66 2.94 29.43 -13.20
C VAL A 66 3.12 28.51 -12.01
N THR A 67 2.40 28.82 -10.94
CA THR A 67 2.28 27.95 -9.76
C THR A 67 0.81 27.58 -9.59
N GLU A 68 0.53 26.31 -9.62
CA GLU A 68 -0.80 25.74 -9.48
C GLU A 68 -0.84 24.92 -8.19
N LEU A 69 -1.86 25.13 -7.38
CA LEU A 69 -2.06 24.40 -6.15
C LEU A 69 -3.41 23.70 -6.21
N PHE A 70 -3.38 22.38 -6.13
CA PHE A 70 -4.57 21.53 -6.12
C PHE A 70 -4.86 21.02 -4.72
N PHE A 71 -6.10 21.14 -4.26
CA PHE A 71 -6.54 20.66 -2.95
C PHE A 71 -8.05 20.46 -2.90
N CYS A 72 -8.49 19.58 -1.99
CA CYS A 72 -9.90 19.39 -1.66
C CYS A 72 -10.22 20.15 -0.38
N PRO A 73 -11.08 21.19 -0.40
CA PRO A 73 -11.37 21.99 0.79
C PRO A 73 -12.23 21.24 1.81
N ASP A 74 -12.91 20.18 1.38
CA ASP A 74 -13.70 19.30 2.24
C ASP A 74 -13.79 17.90 1.64
N GLU A 75 -14.17 16.91 2.45
CA GLU A 75 -14.26 15.52 2.04
C GLU A 75 -15.63 15.09 1.51
N LYS A 76 -16.66 15.91 1.75
CA LYS A 76 -18.06 15.52 1.53
C LYS A 76 -18.60 15.94 0.17
N THR A 77 -18.06 17.03 -0.40
CA THR A 77 -18.69 17.69 -1.56
C THR A 77 -18.14 17.27 -2.92
N GLY A 78 -17.13 16.40 -2.98
CA GLY A 78 -16.48 16.02 -4.24
C GLY A 78 -15.96 17.24 -5.02
N ARG A 79 -15.45 18.24 -4.29
CA ARG A 79 -14.94 19.50 -4.80
C ARG A 79 -13.42 19.49 -4.81
N LEU A 80 -12.82 19.77 -5.98
CA LEU A 80 -11.39 20.03 -6.12
C LEU A 80 -11.19 21.48 -6.48
N VAL A 81 -10.26 22.14 -5.81
CA VAL A 81 -9.86 23.53 -6.07
C VAL A 81 -8.48 23.54 -6.72
N ARG A 82 -8.35 24.32 -7.78
CA ARG A 82 -7.09 24.67 -8.42
C ARG A 82 -6.85 26.16 -8.25
N ARG A 83 -5.86 26.52 -7.45
CA ARG A 83 -5.44 27.90 -7.23
C ARG A 83 -4.24 28.19 -8.12
N ILE A 84 -4.34 29.19 -8.98
CA ILE A 84 -3.34 29.53 -9.98
C ILE A 84 -2.74 30.88 -9.64
N SER A 85 -1.43 30.94 -9.43
CA SER A 85 -0.65 32.15 -9.25
C SER A 85 0.32 32.31 -10.40
N LEU A 86 0.40 33.49 -10.95
CA LEU A 86 1.24 33.80 -12.10
C LEU A 86 2.32 34.80 -11.72
N ALA A 87 3.52 34.61 -12.26
CA ALA A 87 4.59 35.58 -12.23
C ALA A 87 5.13 35.79 -13.64
N ARG A 88 5.55 37.03 -13.98
CA ARG A 88 6.14 37.37 -15.28
C ARG A 88 7.50 38.04 -15.13
N SER A 89 8.37 37.85 -16.12
CA SER A 89 9.55 38.68 -16.32
C SER A 89 9.16 40.07 -16.90
N ALA A 90 10.12 40.95 -17.01
CA ALA A 90 9.89 42.28 -17.59
C ALA A 90 9.37 42.23 -19.04
N ALA A 91 9.72 41.18 -19.80
CA ALA A 91 9.30 40.99 -21.18
C ALA A 91 7.87 40.44 -21.30
N GLY A 92 7.20 40.01 -20.20
CA GLY A 92 5.84 39.49 -20.25
C GLY A 92 4.80 40.59 -20.37
N ALA A 93 3.68 40.28 -21.05
CA ALA A 93 2.55 41.18 -21.18
C ALA A 93 1.91 41.53 -19.83
N SER A 94 1.32 42.74 -19.73
CA SER A 94 0.59 43.16 -18.53
C SER A 94 -0.72 42.45 -18.29
N LYS A 95 -1.27 41.83 -19.33
CA LYS A 95 -2.48 41.02 -19.31
C LYS A 95 -2.29 39.74 -20.11
N VAL A 96 -2.86 38.65 -19.66
CA VAL A 96 -2.89 37.37 -20.37
C VAL A 96 -4.29 36.77 -20.30
N ARG A 97 -4.65 36.01 -21.33
CA ARG A 97 -5.84 35.17 -21.29
C ARG A 97 -5.44 33.80 -20.76
N LEU A 98 -6.04 33.42 -19.65
CA LEU A 98 -5.91 32.07 -19.08
C LEU A 98 -7.07 31.23 -19.61
N SER A 99 -6.74 30.11 -20.25
CA SER A 99 -7.70 29.11 -20.67
C SER A 99 -7.44 27.79 -19.96
N THR A 100 -8.47 27.19 -19.36
CA THR A 100 -8.42 25.87 -18.74
C THR A 100 -9.76 25.17 -18.86
N GLY A 101 -9.80 23.85 -18.80
CA GLY A 101 -11.05 23.11 -18.93
C GLY A 101 -10.89 21.63 -18.72
N VAL A 102 -12.03 20.92 -18.77
CA VAL A 102 -12.13 19.48 -18.71
C VAL A 102 -12.96 19.00 -19.88
N ARG A 103 -12.38 18.16 -20.74
CA ARG A 103 -13.00 17.68 -21.99
C ARG A 103 -13.46 18.87 -22.87
N GLU A 104 -14.75 18.92 -23.19
CA GLU A 104 -15.36 19.95 -24.05
C GLU A 104 -15.72 21.25 -23.33
N ARG A 105 -15.56 21.30 -22.01
CA ARG A 105 -15.86 22.48 -21.19
C ARG A 105 -14.59 23.26 -20.89
N SER A 106 -14.44 24.42 -21.53
CA SER A 106 -13.35 25.37 -21.28
C SER A 106 -13.84 26.56 -20.49
N ILE A 107 -12.96 27.11 -19.67
CA ILE A 107 -13.11 28.39 -19.00
C ILE A 107 -11.99 29.29 -19.49
N GLU A 108 -12.35 30.49 -19.89
CA GLU A 108 -11.41 31.54 -20.24
C GLU A 108 -11.59 32.73 -19.31
N THR A 109 -10.49 33.32 -18.88
CA THR A 109 -10.51 34.54 -18.07
C THR A 109 -9.30 35.40 -18.38
N GLU A 110 -9.49 36.72 -18.38
CA GLU A 110 -8.38 37.66 -18.48
C GLU A 110 -7.73 37.84 -17.10
N VAL A 111 -6.42 37.80 -17.05
CA VAL A 111 -5.64 37.96 -15.83
C VAL A 111 -4.68 39.14 -16.01
N ALA A 112 -4.87 40.18 -15.21
CA ALA A 112 -4.02 41.34 -15.19
C ALA A 112 -2.92 41.23 -14.14
N PHE A 113 -1.70 41.60 -14.49
CA PHE A 113 -0.56 41.63 -13.59
C PHE A 113 -0.48 42.96 -12.83
N ARG A 114 -0.29 42.87 -11.52
CA ARG A 114 0.12 44.00 -10.67
C ARG A 114 1.63 43.90 -10.48
N GLY A 115 2.36 44.71 -11.25
CA GLY A 115 3.80 44.56 -11.34
C GLY A 115 4.22 43.27 -12.03
N ARG A 116 4.90 42.37 -11.31
CA ARG A 116 5.38 41.09 -11.83
C ARG A 116 4.52 39.89 -11.41
N ALA A 117 3.47 40.07 -10.62
CA ALA A 117 2.64 39.01 -10.11
C ALA A 117 1.16 39.19 -10.46
N ALA A 118 0.45 38.10 -10.62
CA ALA A 118 -1.00 38.08 -10.81
C ALA A 118 -1.64 36.85 -10.14
N GLY A 119 -2.91 36.99 -9.81
CA GLY A 119 -3.72 35.97 -9.19
C GLY A 119 -3.96 36.24 -7.69
N PRO A 120 -4.51 35.26 -6.93
CA PRO A 120 -4.81 33.94 -7.48
C PRO A 120 -6.07 33.90 -8.35
N VAL A 121 -6.03 33.09 -9.41
CA VAL A 121 -7.24 32.65 -10.13
C VAL A 121 -7.66 31.32 -9.54
N ILE A 122 -8.93 31.20 -9.18
CA ILE A 122 -9.49 30.00 -8.58
C ILE A 122 -10.38 29.27 -9.58
N ILE A 123 -10.08 28.02 -9.83
CA ILE A 123 -10.90 27.12 -10.62
C ILE A 123 -11.45 26.04 -9.73
N GLU A 124 -12.75 25.85 -9.74
CA GLU A 124 -13.43 24.77 -9.03
C GLU A 124 -13.86 23.68 -9.99
N TYR A 125 -13.56 22.45 -9.62
CA TYR A 125 -14.06 21.24 -10.25
C TYR A 125 -15.02 20.56 -9.30
N ARG A 126 -16.21 20.21 -9.76
CA ARG A 126 -17.23 19.50 -8.97
C ARG A 126 -17.71 18.27 -9.73
N LEU A 127 -17.83 17.18 -9.00
CA LEU A 127 -18.52 16.02 -9.49
C LEU A 127 -20.03 16.28 -9.44
N VAL A 128 -20.70 16.10 -10.58
CA VAL A 128 -22.15 16.23 -10.69
C VAL A 128 -22.74 14.96 -11.29
N LYS A 129 -23.79 14.45 -10.66
CA LYS A 129 -24.55 13.32 -11.20
C LYS A 129 -25.49 13.82 -12.31
N GLN A 130 -25.50 13.11 -13.44
CA GLN A 130 -26.42 13.34 -14.55
C GLN A 130 -27.09 12.00 -14.90
N GLY A 131 -28.16 11.68 -14.19
CA GLY A 131 -28.79 10.36 -14.24
C GLY A 131 -27.84 9.27 -13.75
N VAL A 132 -27.61 8.25 -14.58
CA VAL A 132 -26.67 7.15 -14.30
C VAL A 132 -25.18 7.50 -14.59
N ARG A 133 -24.92 8.68 -15.16
CA ARG A 133 -23.56 9.13 -15.49
C ARG A 133 -23.13 10.23 -14.53
N SER A 134 -21.84 10.30 -14.31
CA SER A 134 -21.20 11.41 -13.60
C SER A 134 -20.43 12.28 -14.57
N ALA A 135 -20.46 13.59 -14.34
CA ALA A 135 -19.72 14.57 -15.11
C ALA A 135 -18.96 15.52 -14.18
N VAL A 136 -17.91 16.15 -14.68
CA VAL A 136 -17.16 17.16 -13.96
C VAL A 136 -17.62 18.54 -14.42
N ALA A 137 -18.22 19.31 -13.51
CA ALA A 137 -18.50 20.71 -13.72
C ALA A 137 -17.26 21.55 -13.40
N VAL A 138 -16.95 22.53 -14.22
CA VAL A 138 -15.83 23.45 -14.06
C VAL A 138 -16.36 24.88 -14.02
N ARG A 139 -15.88 25.69 -13.05
CA ARG A 139 -16.26 27.10 -12.95
C ARG A 139 -15.13 27.94 -12.36
N LEU A 140 -15.19 29.24 -12.58
CA LEU A 140 -14.44 30.20 -11.77
C LEU A 140 -15.00 30.17 -10.34
N GLY A 141 -14.10 30.08 -9.38
CA GLY A 141 -14.44 30.00 -7.97
C GLY A 141 -13.93 31.20 -7.18
N THR A 142 -14.23 31.20 -5.91
CA THR A 142 -13.65 32.11 -4.93
C THR A 142 -12.65 31.33 -4.05
N ASP A 143 -11.62 32.03 -3.57
CA ASP A 143 -10.67 31.40 -2.63
C ASP A 143 -11.46 30.93 -1.40
N PRO A 144 -11.43 29.64 -1.05
CA PRO A 144 -12.20 29.13 0.10
C PRO A 144 -11.72 29.72 1.45
N GLY A 145 -10.62 30.49 1.44
CA GLY A 145 -10.07 31.11 2.65
C GLY A 145 -9.57 30.06 3.65
N GLY A 146 -9.42 30.46 4.92
CA GLY A 146 -8.93 29.60 6.00
C GLY A 146 -9.95 28.58 6.55
N LYS A 147 -11.18 28.53 6.06
CA LYS A 147 -12.18 27.52 6.46
C LYS A 147 -11.98 26.25 5.62
N ASN A 148 -11.08 25.41 6.08
CA ASN A 148 -10.75 24.17 5.41
C ASN A 148 -11.17 22.98 6.29
N ALA A 149 -12.35 22.41 6.02
CA ALA A 149 -12.85 21.23 6.75
C ALA A 149 -11.93 20.01 6.57
N ALA A 150 -11.21 19.93 5.45
CA ALA A 150 -10.22 18.88 5.25
C ALA A 150 -9.05 19.01 6.24
N ALA A 151 -8.63 20.23 6.60
CA ALA A 151 -7.57 20.40 7.59
C ALA A 151 -7.94 19.83 8.97
N ALA A 152 -9.22 19.94 9.38
CA ALA A 152 -9.70 19.33 10.62
C ALA A 152 -9.61 17.80 10.56
N TYR A 153 -10.10 17.19 9.48
CA TYR A 153 -9.97 15.75 9.27
C TYR A 153 -8.51 15.27 9.35
N TRP A 154 -7.61 15.93 8.62
CA TRP A 154 -6.21 15.52 8.57
C TRP A 154 -5.46 15.73 9.89
N LYS A 155 -5.88 16.70 10.71
CA LYS A 155 -5.34 16.91 12.06
C LYS A 155 -5.64 15.71 12.98
N ASP A 156 -6.74 15.03 12.77
CA ASP A 156 -7.13 13.87 13.58
C ASP A 156 -6.46 12.56 13.13
N THR A 157 -5.80 12.56 11.97
CA THR A 157 -5.06 11.39 11.47
C THR A 157 -3.66 11.26 12.08
N ALA A 158 -2.98 10.14 11.79
CA ALA A 158 -1.62 9.91 12.27
C ALA A 158 -0.62 10.93 11.71
N GLU A 159 0.30 11.37 12.55
CA GLU A 159 1.44 12.19 12.18
C GLU A 159 2.74 11.46 12.57
N CYS A 160 3.69 11.37 11.63
CA CYS A 160 5.02 10.84 11.87
C CYS A 160 6.05 11.83 11.33
N ARG A 161 7.11 12.06 12.11
CA ARG A 161 8.23 12.90 11.76
C ARG A 161 9.54 12.14 12.00
N PHE A 162 10.47 12.33 11.10
CA PHE A 162 11.79 11.69 11.11
C PHE A 162 12.88 12.75 10.99
N SER A 163 14.06 12.47 11.49
CA SER A 163 15.24 13.33 11.25
C SER A 163 15.62 13.43 9.76
N ASP A 164 15.10 12.54 8.93
CA ASP A 164 15.20 12.61 7.47
C ASP A 164 13.88 13.11 6.85
N PRO A 165 13.84 14.35 6.30
CA PRO A 165 12.61 14.92 5.73
C PRO A 165 12.06 14.16 4.50
N SER A 166 12.85 13.26 3.89
CA SER A 166 12.35 12.43 2.79
C SER A 166 11.37 11.39 3.29
N LEU A 167 11.59 10.86 4.49
CA LEU A 167 10.69 9.89 5.12
C LEU A 167 9.39 10.55 5.60
N ASP A 168 9.44 11.79 6.13
CA ASP A 168 8.24 12.58 6.43
C ASP A 168 7.33 12.66 5.20
N ARG A 169 7.95 13.00 4.05
CA ARG A 169 7.23 13.10 2.79
C ARG A 169 6.64 11.75 2.35
N PHE A 170 7.38 10.66 2.50
CA PHE A 170 6.90 9.34 2.12
C PHE A 170 5.71 8.91 2.98
N PHE A 171 5.79 9.10 4.29
CA PHE A 171 4.69 8.81 5.19
C PHE A 171 3.45 9.66 4.87
N ALA A 172 3.60 10.97 4.81
CA ALA A 172 2.50 11.89 4.54
C ALA A 172 1.84 11.62 3.18
N ALA A 173 2.65 11.44 2.12
CA ALA A 173 2.13 11.15 0.79
C ALA A 173 1.45 9.79 0.72
N ALA A 174 1.99 8.73 1.34
CA ALA A 174 1.35 7.42 1.39
C ALA A 174 -0.02 7.52 2.07
N LYS A 175 -0.10 8.17 3.23
CA LYS A 175 -1.35 8.42 3.95
C LYS A 175 -2.39 9.17 3.10
N PHE A 176 -1.98 10.23 2.43
CA PHE A 176 -2.86 11.04 1.59
C PHE A 176 -3.35 10.29 0.35
N GLN A 177 -2.46 9.56 -0.30
CA GLN A 177 -2.79 8.83 -1.53
C GLN A 177 -3.65 7.61 -1.26
N LEU A 178 -3.44 6.91 -0.14
CA LEU A 178 -4.34 5.84 0.29
C LEU A 178 -5.78 6.36 0.42
N ARG A 179 -5.98 7.50 1.09
CA ARG A 179 -7.32 8.10 1.20
C ARG A 179 -7.89 8.48 -0.15
N ALA A 180 -7.07 9.07 -1.02
CA ALA A 180 -7.50 9.51 -2.35
C ALA A 180 -7.82 8.34 -3.30
N ALA A 181 -7.26 7.16 -3.07
CA ALA A 181 -7.50 5.97 -3.88
C ALA A 181 -8.84 5.28 -3.53
N VAL A 182 -9.41 5.56 -2.36
CA VAL A 182 -10.66 4.94 -1.90
C VAL A 182 -11.85 5.82 -2.26
N SER A 183 -12.81 5.27 -2.99
CA SER A 183 -14.07 5.95 -3.29
C SER A 183 -14.99 6.07 -2.07
N ALA A 184 -16.03 6.90 -2.18
CA ALA A 184 -17.05 7.04 -1.13
C ALA A 184 -17.80 5.72 -0.83
N SER A 185 -17.93 4.84 -1.83
CA SER A 185 -18.53 3.51 -1.69
C SER A 185 -17.57 2.45 -1.12
N GLY A 186 -16.29 2.78 -0.92
CA GLY A 186 -15.26 1.84 -0.50
C GLY A 186 -14.62 1.07 -1.66
N ARG A 187 -14.95 1.39 -2.90
CA ARG A 187 -14.31 0.79 -4.06
C ARG A 187 -12.87 1.26 -4.18
N LEU A 188 -11.99 0.32 -4.46
CA LEU A 188 -10.58 0.57 -4.72
C LEU A 188 -10.07 -0.45 -5.73
N ASP A 189 -9.59 0.01 -6.88
CA ASP A 189 -9.00 -0.86 -7.89
C ASP A 189 -7.56 -1.23 -7.52
N GLY A 190 -7.07 -2.37 -7.99
CA GLY A 190 -5.71 -2.85 -7.75
C GLY A 190 -4.64 -1.87 -8.22
N SER A 191 -4.93 -1.07 -9.25
CA SER A 191 -4.02 -0.03 -9.70
C SER A 191 -4.74 1.20 -10.22
N ILE A 192 -4.03 2.33 -10.22
CA ILE A 192 -4.45 3.55 -10.92
C ILE A 192 -4.01 3.40 -12.38
N TRP A 193 -4.96 3.59 -13.32
CA TRP A 193 -4.89 3.50 -14.79
C TRP A 193 -4.97 2.11 -15.37
N GLN A 194 -4.42 1.12 -14.74
CA GLN A 194 -4.41 -0.25 -15.18
C GLN A 194 -5.07 -1.13 -14.14
N TYR A 195 -5.53 -2.32 -14.50
CA TYR A 195 -6.19 -3.22 -13.56
C TYR A 195 -7.36 -2.56 -12.83
N ASN A 196 -8.36 -2.05 -13.57
CA ASN A 196 -9.60 -1.52 -13.00
C ASN A 196 -10.49 -2.64 -12.42
N LEU A 197 -9.84 -3.61 -11.78
CA LEU A 197 -10.42 -4.74 -11.09
C LEU A 197 -10.04 -4.65 -9.62
N GLU A 198 -10.73 -5.41 -8.80
CA GLU A 198 -10.60 -5.35 -7.35
C GLU A 198 -10.18 -6.71 -6.81
N TRP A 199 -9.17 -6.69 -5.94
CA TRP A 199 -8.67 -7.86 -5.21
C TRP A 199 -8.93 -7.69 -3.73
N VAL A 200 -9.45 -8.73 -3.08
CA VAL A 200 -9.69 -8.72 -1.63
C VAL A 200 -8.38 -8.53 -0.86
N ARG A 201 -7.31 -9.19 -1.29
CA ARG A 201 -5.97 -9.08 -0.68
C ARG A 201 -5.48 -7.64 -0.64
N ASP A 202 -5.49 -6.95 -1.77
CA ASP A 202 -5.01 -5.56 -1.89
C ASP A 202 -5.81 -4.63 -1.01
N GLN A 203 -7.15 -4.71 -1.10
CA GLN A 203 -8.06 -3.87 -0.33
C GLN A 203 -7.95 -4.13 1.18
N ALA A 204 -7.74 -5.38 1.60
CA ALA A 204 -7.59 -5.73 3.00
C ALA A 204 -6.28 -5.13 3.58
N PHE A 205 -5.14 -5.24 2.88
CA PHE A 205 -3.90 -4.57 3.30
C PHE A 205 -4.04 -3.06 3.34
N ILE A 206 -4.73 -2.46 2.37
CA ILE A 206 -4.97 -1.02 2.35
C ILE A 206 -5.87 -0.59 3.51
N ALA A 207 -6.89 -1.38 3.86
CA ALA A 207 -7.72 -1.11 5.03
C ALA A 207 -6.93 -1.14 6.35
N MET A 208 -5.99 -2.10 6.50
CA MET A 208 -5.06 -2.12 7.64
C MET A 208 -4.22 -0.85 7.69
N ALA A 209 -3.63 -0.44 6.58
CA ALA A 209 -2.78 0.75 6.51
C ALA A 209 -3.58 2.04 6.78
N LEU A 210 -4.82 2.12 6.33
CA LEU A 210 -5.73 3.22 6.65
C LEU A 210 -6.03 3.29 8.14
N ALA A 211 -6.32 2.17 8.79
CA ALA A 211 -6.53 2.12 10.24
C ALA A 211 -5.27 2.58 10.99
N MET A 212 -4.09 2.05 10.64
CA MET A 212 -2.80 2.42 11.23
C MET A 212 -2.43 3.90 11.01
N SER A 213 -2.89 4.50 9.92
CA SER A 213 -2.68 5.92 9.62
C SER A 213 -3.78 6.85 10.17
N GLY A 214 -4.65 6.33 11.05
CA GLY A 214 -5.69 7.09 11.72
C GLY A 214 -6.88 7.46 10.82
N GLN A 215 -7.22 6.57 9.89
CA GLN A 215 -8.34 6.74 8.96
C GLN A 215 -9.35 5.58 9.08
N PRO A 216 -9.97 5.40 10.26
CA PRO A 216 -10.84 4.25 10.52
C PRO A 216 -12.10 4.22 9.65
N GLY A 217 -12.66 5.37 9.30
CA GLY A 217 -13.88 5.45 8.47
C GLY A 217 -13.70 4.82 7.08
N PRO A 218 -12.74 5.25 6.25
CA PRO A 218 -12.41 4.60 4.99
C PRO A 218 -12.04 3.11 5.13
N ALA A 219 -11.27 2.74 6.16
CA ALA A 219 -10.93 1.34 6.43
C ALA A 219 -12.19 0.49 6.67
N ARG A 220 -13.11 0.98 7.52
CA ARG A 220 -14.40 0.35 7.80
C ARG A 220 -15.23 0.17 6.53
N THR A 221 -15.28 1.21 5.70
CA THR A 221 -16.07 1.18 4.46
C THR A 221 -15.56 0.11 3.50
N ILE A 222 -14.22 -0.02 3.34
CA ILE A 222 -13.63 -1.09 2.54
C ILE A 222 -13.98 -2.45 3.13
N LEU A 223 -13.72 -2.70 4.42
CA LEU A 223 -13.92 -4.01 5.04
C LEU A 223 -15.38 -4.44 5.02
N ALA A 224 -16.30 -3.52 5.32
CA ALA A 224 -17.75 -3.80 5.24
C ALA A 224 -18.18 -4.15 3.80
N ARG A 225 -17.62 -3.44 2.80
CA ARG A 225 -17.88 -3.74 1.39
C ARG A 225 -17.30 -5.09 0.97
N LEU A 226 -16.08 -5.41 1.38
CA LEU A 226 -15.48 -6.72 1.08
C LEU A 226 -16.34 -7.86 1.63
N LEU A 227 -16.78 -7.77 2.89
CA LEU A 227 -17.62 -8.80 3.49
C LEU A 227 -18.98 -8.93 2.78
N ARG A 228 -19.59 -7.81 2.39
CA ARG A 228 -20.89 -7.81 1.72
C ARG A 228 -20.82 -8.27 0.27
N ASP A 229 -19.87 -7.75 -0.52
CA ASP A 229 -19.88 -7.85 -1.99
C ASP A 229 -18.82 -8.82 -2.53
N PHE A 230 -17.76 -9.13 -1.74
CA PHE A 230 -16.60 -9.90 -2.19
C PHE A 230 -16.38 -11.22 -1.44
N VAL A 231 -17.24 -11.54 -0.48
CA VAL A 231 -17.30 -12.85 0.15
C VAL A 231 -18.61 -13.50 -0.28
N SER A 232 -18.52 -14.62 -0.99
CA SER A 232 -19.69 -15.39 -1.43
C SER A 232 -20.46 -15.96 -0.23
N ASP A 233 -21.65 -16.50 -0.49
CA ASP A 233 -22.44 -17.16 0.56
C ASP A 233 -21.79 -18.44 1.07
N GLU A 234 -20.84 -18.97 0.34
CA GLU A 234 -20.04 -20.13 0.71
C GLU A 234 -18.74 -19.78 1.41
N GLY A 235 -18.34 -18.49 1.46
CA GLY A 235 -17.11 -18.00 2.06
C GLY A 235 -15.94 -17.83 1.09
N ALA A 236 -16.12 -18.11 -0.22
CA ALA A 236 -15.08 -17.83 -1.21
C ALA A 236 -14.91 -16.33 -1.39
N THR A 237 -13.66 -15.88 -1.50
CA THR A 237 -13.33 -14.49 -1.87
C THR A 237 -13.24 -14.31 -3.38
N LEU A 238 -13.63 -13.15 -3.88
CA LEU A 238 -13.47 -12.79 -5.29
C LEU A 238 -12.03 -12.37 -5.55
N ASP A 239 -11.50 -12.84 -6.66
CA ASP A 239 -10.23 -12.43 -7.23
C ASP A 239 -10.47 -11.65 -8.53
N SER A 240 -9.80 -10.53 -8.70
CA SER A 240 -9.97 -9.66 -9.87
C SER A 240 -11.46 -9.43 -10.24
N SER A 241 -12.28 -9.15 -9.22
CA SER A 241 -13.74 -8.92 -9.30
C SER A 241 -14.57 -10.13 -9.78
N ARG A 242 -14.08 -11.36 -9.65
CA ARG A 242 -14.78 -12.59 -10.05
C ARG A 242 -14.46 -13.78 -9.14
N LEU A 243 -15.37 -14.75 -9.11
CA LEU A 243 -15.11 -16.06 -8.52
C LEU A 243 -14.25 -16.91 -9.48
N ARG A 244 -13.35 -17.69 -8.90
CA ARG A 244 -12.51 -18.65 -9.63
C ARG A 244 -13.02 -20.09 -9.41
N PRO A 245 -12.70 -21.01 -10.32
CA PRO A 245 -12.79 -22.42 -10.01
C PRO A 245 -12.00 -22.75 -8.74
N TRP A 246 -12.41 -23.78 -8.01
CA TRP A 246 -11.79 -24.08 -6.72
C TRP A 246 -10.28 -24.32 -6.82
N GLU A 247 -9.83 -24.94 -7.90
CA GLU A 247 -8.40 -25.20 -8.16
C GLU A 247 -7.57 -23.92 -8.31
N GLU A 248 -8.20 -22.84 -8.75
CA GLU A 248 -7.57 -21.53 -8.97
C GLU A 248 -7.95 -20.51 -7.89
N SER A 249 -8.61 -20.94 -6.81
CA SER A 249 -8.96 -20.02 -5.71
C SER A 249 -7.70 -19.48 -5.04
N GLU A 250 -7.65 -18.15 -4.86
CA GLU A 250 -6.59 -17.46 -4.12
C GLU A 250 -6.94 -17.43 -2.62
N LEU A 251 -6.63 -18.54 -1.94
CA LEU A 251 -7.03 -18.78 -0.54
C LEU A 251 -6.31 -17.86 0.46
N ASP A 252 -5.20 -17.23 0.06
CA ASP A 252 -4.53 -16.19 0.84
C ASP A 252 -5.45 -14.99 1.07
N GLN A 253 -6.34 -14.65 0.13
CA GLN A 253 -7.26 -13.52 0.25
C GLN A 253 -8.24 -13.70 1.42
N ASN A 254 -8.74 -14.91 1.66
CA ASN A 254 -9.52 -15.23 2.85
C ASN A 254 -8.72 -14.89 4.13
N GLY A 255 -7.48 -15.36 4.16
CA GLY A 255 -6.59 -15.15 5.30
C GLY A 255 -6.24 -13.69 5.55
N VAL A 256 -5.90 -12.95 4.48
CA VAL A 256 -5.57 -11.52 4.59
C VAL A 256 -6.78 -10.70 5.05
N LEU A 257 -7.99 -11.02 4.56
CA LEU A 257 -9.22 -10.35 5.01
C LEU A 257 -9.45 -10.53 6.51
N LEU A 258 -9.35 -11.76 7.01
CA LEU A 258 -9.50 -12.05 8.44
C LEU A 258 -8.45 -11.36 9.29
N PHE A 259 -7.19 -11.35 8.84
CA PHE A 259 -6.09 -10.64 9.49
C PHE A 259 -6.32 -9.11 9.49
N ALA A 260 -6.85 -8.56 8.41
CA ALA A 260 -7.20 -7.15 8.34
C ALA A 260 -8.34 -6.75 9.28
N LEU A 261 -9.33 -7.62 9.47
CA LEU A 261 -10.44 -7.40 10.41
C LEU A 261 -9.93 -7.37 11.86
N GLU A 262 -9.04 -8.30 12.26
CA GLU A 262 -8.41 -8.26 13.58
C GLU A 262 -7.59 -6.99 13.76
N SER A 263 -6.71 -6.68 12.80
CA SER A 263 -5.89 -5.46 12.86
C SER A 263 -6.74 -4.19 12.94
N TYR A 264 -7.82 -4.11 12.16
CA TYR A 264 -8.77 -3.01 12.24
C TYR A 264 -9.38 -2.88 13.63
N LEU A 265 -9.86 -3.98 14.20
CA LEU A 265 -10.43 -4.00 15.56
C LEU A 265 -9.41 -3.55 16.62
N ASP A 266 -8.17 -4.04 16.53
CA ASP A 266 -7.12 -3.69 17.48
C ASP A 266 -6.77 -2.20 17.46
N TRP A 267 -6.76 -1.59 16.28
CA TRP A 267 -6.49 -0.16 16.11
C TRP A 267 -7.68 0.74 16.46
N THR A 268 -8.91 0.30 16.21
CA THR A 268 -10.11 1.15 16.29
C THR A 268 -11.02 0.85 17.47
N GLY A 269 -11.00 -0.38 17.99
CA GLY A 269 -11.95 -0.85 18.99
C GLY A 269 -13.35 -1.15 18.45
N ASP A 270 -13.59 -1.01 17.13
CA ASP A 270 -14.92 -1.18 16.49
C ASP A 270 -15.34 -2.65 16.38
N LEU A 271 -15.84 -3.20 17.47
CA LEU A 271 -16.36 -4.57 17.52
C LEU A 271 -17.69 -4.70 16.75
N ASP A 272 -18.40 -3.62 16.50
CA ASP A 272 -19.71 -3.65 15.84
C ASP A 272 -19.60 -4.08 14.37
N LEU A 273 -18.52 -3.68 13.68
CA LEU A 273 -18.26 -4.18 12.32
C LEU A 273 -18.16 -5.70 12.32
N ILE A 274 -17.43 -6.27 13.27
CA ILE A 274 -17.20 -7.72 13.39
C ILE A 274 -18.52 -8.43 13.72
N ARG A 275 -19.24 -7.95 14.74
CA ARG A 275 -20.52 -8.52 15.18
C ARG A 275 -21.56 -8.54 14.07
N ALA A 276 -21.71 -7.43 13.37
CA ALA A 276 -22.70 -7.30 12.30
C ALA A 276 -22.42 -8.20 11.08
N ASN A 277 -21.19 -8.63 10.89
CA ASN A 277 -20.77 -9.43 9.72
C ASN A 277 -20.28 -10.84 10.08
N TRP A 278 -20.54 -11.30 11.31
CA TRP A 278 -19.97 -12.55 11.81
C TRP A 278 -20.22 -13.75 10.89
N ALA A 279 -21.44 -13.92 10.40
CA ALA A 279 -21.79 -15.05 9.52
C ALA A 279 -20.92 -15.11 8.23
N LYS A 280 -20.52 -13.97 7.68
CA LYS A 280 -19.60 -13.92 6.52
C LYS A 280 -18.15 -14.19 6.95
N ILE A 281 -17.75 -13.70 8.11
CA ILE A 281 -16.40 -13.91 8.70
C ILE A 281 -16.19 -15.40 8.98
N GLU A 282 -17.17 -16.05 9.62
CA GLU A 282 -17.16 -17.49 9.89
C GLU A 282 -17.01 -18.32 8.61
N LYS A 283 -17.83 -18.02 7.59
CA LYS A 283 -17.75 -18.71 6.30
C LYS A 283 -16.41 -18.47 5.60
N ALA A 284 -15.88 -17.24 5.64
CA ALA A 284 -14.57 -16.93 5.07
C ALA A 284 -13.43 -17.69 5.77
N ALA A 285 -13.53 -17.90 7.08
CA ALA A 285 -12.57 -18.69 7.84
C ALA A 285 -12.68 -20.20 7.54
N ALA A 286 -13.90 -20.72 7.41
CA ALA A 286 -14.13 -22.13 7.12
C ALA A 286 -13.79 -22.54 5.68
N PHE A 287 -13.88 -21.60 4.73
CA PHE A 287 -13.74 -21.90 3.29
C PHE A 287 -12.42 -22.60 2.94
N PRO A 288 -11.22 -22.11 3.33
CA PRO A 288 -9.96 -22.77 3.02
C PRO A 288 -9.78 -24.14 3.69
N LEU A 289 -10.59 -24.47 4.69
CA LEU A 289 -10.51 -25.73 5.42
C LEU A 289 -11.32 -26.86 4.79
N ARG A 290 -12.06 -26.60 3.71
CA ARG A 290 -12.86 -27.60 3.01
C ARG A 290 -11.99 -28.70 2.42
N PRO A 291 -12.50 -29.96 2.35
CA PRO A 291 -11.72 -31.13 1.92
C PRO A 291 -11.02 -30.97 0.56
N GLN A 292 -11.66 -30.32 -0.43
CA GLN A 292 -11.08 -30.13 -1.76
C GLN A 292 -9.80 -29.28 -1.76
N PHE A 293 -9.61 -28.41 -0.77
CA PHE A 293 -8.41 -27.60 -0.64
C PHE A 293 -7.32 -28.25 0.22
N ARG A 294 -7.49 -29.49 0.64
CA ARG A 294 -6.56 -30.13 1.60
C ARG A 294 -5.74 -31.22 0.92
N ASN A 295 -4.43 -31.13 1.07
CA ASN A 295 -3.55 -32.26 0.79
C ASN A 295 -3.74 -33.32 1.89
N VAL A 296 -4.32 -34.47 1.56
CA VAL A 296 -4.66 -35.51 2.55
C VAL A 296 -3.49 -35.90 3.44
N PRO A 297 -2.26 -36.17 2.92
CA PRO A 297 -1.13 -36.60 3.76
C PRO A 297 -0.62 -35.53 4.73
N SER A 298 -0.62 -34.24 4.35
CA SER A 298 -0.03 -33.16 5.15
C SER A 298 -1.07 -32.28 5.84
N GLY A 299 -2.29 -32.28 5.36
CA GLY A 299 -3.32 -31.33 5.75
C GLY A 299 -3.10 -29.89 5.27
N LEU A 300 -2.05 -29.58 4.50
CA LEU A 300 -1.79 -28.28 3.94
C LEU A 300 -2.77 -27.91 2.82
N ILE A 301 -2.92 -26.62 2.57
CA ILE A 301 -3.82 -26.08 1.55
C ILE A 301 -3.21 -26.25 0.16
N VAL A 302 -4.01 -26.66 -0.82
CA VAL A 302 -3.59 -26.89 -2.21
C VAL A 302 -4.43 -26.13 -3.22
N ASN A 303 -3.80 -25.68 -4.27
CA ASN A 303 -4.43 -25.09 -5.45
C ASN A 303 -3.49 -25.14 -6.67
N ARG A 304 -3.98 -24.68 -7.85
CA ARG A 304 -3.18 -24.49 -9.08
C ARG A 304 -2.91 -23.02 -9.42
N ARG A 305 -2.98 -22.14 -8.42
CA ARG A 305 -2.69 -20.72 -8.57
C ARG A 305 -1.73 -20.29 -7.46
N GLU A 306 -0.95 -19.28 -7.71
CA GLU A 306 0.01 -18.81 -6.72
C GLU A 306 -0.19 -17.31 -6.44
N PHE A 307 0.41 -16.80 -5.39
CA PHE A 307 0.23 -15.46 -4.84
C PHE A 307 0.35 -14.32 -5.87
N TRP A 308 1.15 -14.52 -6.93
CA TRP A 308 1.32 -13.55 -8.02
C TRP A 308 0.40 -13.84 -9.22
N GLU A 309 -0.64 -14.66 -9.01
CA GLU A 309 -1.70 -14.97 -9.97
C GLU A 309 -1.28 -15.85 -11.16
N ARG A 310 -0.05 -16.34 -11.19
CA ARG A 310 0.29 -17.38 -12.15
C ARG A 310 -0.50 -18.64 -11.84
N HIS A 311 -0.97 -19.31 -12.86
CA HIS A 311 -1.84 -20.48 -12.78
C HIS A 311 -1.39 -21.58 -13.75
N GLU A 312 -2.21 -22.60 -14.00
CA GLU A 312 -1.88 -23.76 -14.81
C GLU A 312 -1.33 -23.40 -16.21
N ALA A 313 -1.93 -22.40 -16.89
CA ALA A 313 -1.43 -21.94 -18.20
C ALA A 313 0.03 -21.46 -18.16
N HIS A 314 0.49 -20.98 -17.01
CA HIS A 314 1.89 -20.59 -16.76
C HIS A 314 2.77 -21.77 -16.31
N GLY A 315 2.20 -22.99 -16.20
CA GLY A 315 2.94 -24.17 -15.72
C GLY A 315 2.94 -24.35 -14.20
N ILE A 316 2.05 -23.68 -13.48
CA ILE A 316 1.83 -23.91 -12.04
C ILE A 316 1.04 -25.22 -11.87
N ARG A 317 1.60 -26.16 -11.12
CA ARG A 317 0.97 -27.44 -10.83
C ARG A 317 0.13 -27.37 -9.56
N MET A 318 -0.79 -28.33 -9.39
CA MET A 318 -1.49 -28.51 -8.12
C MET A 318 -0.48 -28.71 -7.00
N GLY A 319 -0.57 -27.90 -5.94
CA GLY A 319 0.39 -27.95 -4.84
C GLY A 319 0.16 -26.93 -3.75
N MET A 320 1.04 -26.95 -2.79
CA MET A 320 1.05 -26.09 -1.61
C MET A 320 1.95 -24.88 -1.87
N GLU A 321 1.40 -23.68 -1.72
CA GLU A 321 2.09 -22.42 -1.96
C GLU A 321 2.32 -21.67 -0.65
N LEU A 322 3.50 -21.07 -0.49
CA LEU A 322 3.97 -20.47 0.77
C LEU A 322 3.06 -19.37 1.30
N ALA A 323 2.72 -18.38 0.48
CA ALA A 323 1.92 -17.25 0.93
C ALA A 323 0.48 -17.66 1.23
N HIS A 324 -0.09 -18.60 0.49
CA HIS A 324 -1.41 -19.15 0.79
C HIS A 324 -1.43 -19.84 2.16
N GLN A 325 -0.42 -20.69 2.47
CA GLN A 325 -0.33 -21.28 3.81
C GLN A 325 -0.20 -20.21 4.88
N LEU A 326 0.72 -19.26 4.69
CA LEU A 326 0.99 -18.19 5.65
C LEU A 326 -0.30 -17.43 6.00
N PHE A 327 -0.97 -16.89 4.99
CA PHE A 327 -2.12 -16.03 5.23
C PHE A 327 -3.35 -16.80 5.70
N VAL A 328 -3.58 -18.04 5.24
CA VAL A 328 -4.64 -18.87 5.81
C VAL A 328 -4.39 -19.13 7.30
N ILE A 329 -3.16 -19.47 7.70
CA ILE A 329 -2.83 -19.70 9.12
C ILE A 329 -2.98 -18.40 9.93
N MET A 330 -2.49 -17.28 9.42
CA MET A 330 -2.62 -15.98 10.08
C MET A 330 -4.09 -15.57 10.20
N GLY A 331 -4.86 -15.73 9.14
CA GLY A 331 -6.29 -15.40 9.11
C GLY A 331 -7.11 -16.27 10.06
N LEU A 332 -6.84 -17.57 10.13
CA LEU A 332 -7.50 -18.46 11.10
C LEU A 332 -7.16 -18.09 12.55
N ARG A 333 -5.91 -17.70 12.82
CA ARG A 333 -5.51 -17.17 14.14
C ARG A 333 -6.29 -15.91 14.47
N SER A 334 -6.44 -15.02 13.49
CA SER A 334 -7.24 -13.79 13.64
C SER A 334 -8.71 -14.11 13.86
N ALA A 335 -9.29 -15.02 13.10
CA ALA A 335 -10.67 -15.46 13.26
C ALA A 335 -10.91 -16.09 14.65
N ALA A 336 -9.97 -16.91 15.15
CA ALA A 336 -10.06 -17.47 16.50
C ALA A 336 -10.11 -16.38 17.59
N ARG A 337 -9.29 -15.33 17.45
CA ARG A 337 -9.31 -14.20 18.38
C ARG A 337 -10.61 -13.38 18.27
N LEU A 338 -11.07 -13.10 17.06
CA LEU A 338 -12.34 -12.42 16.82
C LEU A 338 -13.52 -13.21 17.41
N ALA A 339 -13.51 -14.54 17.27
CA ALA A 339 -14.50 -15.44 17.88
C ALA A 339 -14.47 -15.33 19.42
N GLY A 340 -13.28 -15.35 20.01
CA GLY A 340 -13.10 -15.16 21.45
C GLY A 340 -13.67 -13.83 21.95
N ARG A 341 -13.45 -12.72 21.20
CA ARG A 341 -14.01 -11.39 21.49
C ARG A 341 -15.55 -11.36 21.45
N LEU A 342 -16.16 -12.27 20.72
CA LEU A 342 -17.62 -12.43 20.64
C LEU A 342 -18.17 -13.52 21.58
N GLY A 343 -17.32 -14.16 22.40
CA GLY A 343 -17.70 -15.25 23.29
C GLY A 343 -17.97 -16.58 22.59
N ARG A 344 -17.52 -16.74 21.32
CA ARG A 344 -17.69 -17.92 20.48
C ARG A 344 -16.53 -18.90 20.71
N THR A 345 -16.55 -19.57 21.86
CA THR A 345 -15.42 -20.39 22.30
C THR A 345 -15.19 -21.65 21.47
N GLY A 346 -16.24 -22.24 20.91
CA GLY A 346 -16.16 -23.45 20.05
C GLY A 346 -15.36 -23.14 18.77
N GLU A 347 -15.80 -22.15 18.01
CA GLU A 347 -15.14 -21.75 16.76
C GLU A 347 -13.69 -21.27 17.04
N ALA A 348 -13.46 -20.56 18.15
CA ALA A 348 -12.12 -20.12 18.55
C ALA A 348 -11.18 -21.31 18.79
N GLN A 349 -11.66 -22.37 19.42
CA GLN A 349 -10.90 -23.59 19.68
C GLN A 349 -10.59 -24.35 18.41
N ASP A 350 -11.59 -24.57 17.55
CA ASP A 350 -11.46 -25.30 16.27
C ASP A 350 -10.42 -24.63 15.36
N TRP A 351 -10.51 -23.31 15.22
CA TRP A 351 -9.55 -22.57 14.39
C TRP A 351 -8.14 -22.52 15.01
N THR A 352 -8.03 -22.47 16.33
CA THR A 352 -6.73 -22.55 17.03
C THR A 352 -6.08 -23.91 16.78
N GLU A 353 -6.83 -24.99 16.81
CA GLU A 353 -6.32 -26.32 16.49
C GLU A 353 -5.87 -26.40 15.02
N ALA A 354 -6.68 -25.91 14.09
CA ALA A 354 -6.32 -25.86 12.68
C ALA A 354 -5.02 -25.05 12.44
N VAL A 355 -4.84 -23.92 13.13
CA VAL A 355 -3.61 -23.12 13.10
C VAL A 355 -2.41 -23.94 13.54
N MET A 356 -2.51 -24.67 14.65
CA MET A 356 -1.41 -25.48 15.17
C MET A 356 -1.00 -26.58 14.20
N LEU A 357 -1.99 -27.30 13.63
CA LEU A 357 -1.76 -28.39 12.68
C LEU A 357 -1.12 -27.87 11.38
N LEU A 358 -1.70 -26.84 10.77
CA LEU A 358 -1.20 -26.25 9.52
C LEU A 358 0.20 -25.67 9.70
N ARG A 359 0.44 -24.93 10.79
CA ARG A 359 1.76 -24.37 11.09
C ARG A 359 2.81 -25.44 11.30
N LYS A 360 2.48 -26.52 12.02
CA LYS A 360 3.37 -27.67 12.20
C LYS A 360 3.71 -28.33 10.87
N ALA A 361 2.71 -28.58 10.01
CA ALA A 361 2.92 -29.17 8.69
C ALA A 361 3.78 -28.26 7.80
N MET A 362 3.47 -26.95 7.73
CA MET A 362 4.20 -25.99 6.92
C MET A 362 5.68 -25.88 7.28
N LEU A 363 6.02 -25.95 8.60
CA LEU A 363 7.37 -25.66 9.07
C LEU A 363 8.19 -26.92 9.43
N LYS A 364 7.54 -28.05 9.77
CA LYS A 364 8.23 -29.19 10.40
C LYS A 364 7.98 -30.53 9.72
N ASP A 365 7.05 -30.61 8.78
CA ASP A 365 6.83 -31.87 8.07
C ASP A 365 8.05 -32.25 7.24
N LYS A 366 8.51 -33.50 7.34
CA LYS A 366 9.73 -33.96 6.67
C LYS A 366 9.59 -33.97 5.13
N ARG A 367 8.37 -34.18 4.60
CA ARG A 367 8.10 -34.32 3.17
C ARG A 367 7.43 -33.08 2.59
N PHE A 368 6.57 -32.42 3.38
CA PHE A 368 5.66 -31.39 2.87
C PHE A 368 5.94 -29.98 3.39
N SER A 369 6.91 -29.80 4.31
CA SER A 369 7.27 -28.44 4.76
C SER A 369 7.67 -27.53 3.60
N LEU A 370 7.35 -26.25 3.70
CA LEU A 370 7.73 -25.26 2.69
C LEU A 370 9.13 -24.68 2.95
N ILE A 371 10.02 -25.58 3.38
CA ILE A 371 11.43 -25.29 3.62
C ILE A 371 12.27 -26.30 2.83
N ASP A 372 13.26 -25.78 2.10
CA ASP A 372 14.25 -26.58 1.40
C ASP A 372 15.62 -25.92 1.56
N ALA A 373 16.68 -26.73 1.75
CA ALA A 373 18.03 -26.25 2.04
C ALA A 373 18.12 -25.17 3.14
N GLY A 374 17.14 -25.16 4.07
CA GLY A 374 17.08 -24.28 5.22
C GLY A 374 16.57 -22.86 4.92
N ALA A 375 15.97 -22.63 3.74
CA ALA A 375 15.25 -21.41 3.38
C ALA A 375 13.80 -21.74 3.00
N PHE A 376 12.91 -20.76 3.05
CA PHE A 376 11.58 -20.90 2.48
C PHE A 376 11.65 -21.11 0.96
N ILE A 377 10.75 -21.95 0.45
CA ILE A 377 10.51 -22.17 -0.97
C ILE A 377 9.10 -21.74 -1.34
N LYS A 378 8.92 -21.33 -2.58
CA LYS A 378 7.65 -20.85 -3.12
C LYS A 378 6.59 -21.94 -3.10
N ARG A 379 6.90 -23.15 -3.63
CA ARG A 379 5.86 -24.13 -3.90
C ARG A 379 6.35 -25.57 -3.82
N ARG A 380 5.47 -26.43 -3.33
CA ARG A 380 5.67 -27.89 -3.28
C ARG A 380 4.46 -28.59 -3.88
N GLY A 381 4.68 -29.61 -4.68
CA GLY A 381 3.63 -30.45 -5.27
C GLY A 381 2.91 -31.31 -4.24
N ILE A 382 1.73 -31.83 -4.60
CA ILE A 382 0.91 -32.69 -3.73
C ILE A 382 1.62 -33.99 -3.32
N ASP A 383 2.60 -34.41 -4.10
CA ASP A 383 3.49 -35.57 -3.85
C ASP A 383 4.67 -35.23 -2.93
N GLY A 384 4.82 -33.97 -2.53
CA GLY A 384 5.92 -33.47 -1.72
C GLY A 384 7.18 -33.05 -2.52
N SER A 385 7.19 -33.16 -3.84
CA SER A 385 8.27 -32.66 -4.67
C SER A 385 8.33 -31.13 -4.68
N VAL A 386 9.54 -30.55 -4.76
CA VAL A 386 9.69 -29.08 -4.90
C VAL A 386 9.44 -28.71 -6.35
N GLN A 387 8.49 -27.81 -6.58
CA GLN A 387 8.33 -27.21 -7.91
C GLN A 387 9.36 -26.07 -8.08
N ARG A 388 10.47 -26.38 -8.74
CA ARG A 388 11.57 -25.42 -8.93
C ARG A 388 11.41 -24.54 -10.15
N GLU A 389 10.73 -25.06 -11.18
CA GLU A 389 10.61 -24.41 -12.48
C GLU A 389 9.14 -24.27 -12.89
N VAL A 390 8.90 -23.21 -13.66
CA VAL A 390 7.64 -22.95 -14.36
C VAL A 390 7.85 -23.36 -15.82
N ARG A 391 7.04 -24.28 -16.30
CA ARG A 391 7.07 -24.72 -17.72
C ARG A 391 5.63 -24.87 -18.19
N PRO A 392 5.10 -23.87 -18.91
CA PRO A 392 3.75 -23.96 -19.45
C PRO A 392 3.67 -25.12 -20.46
N ASP A 393 2.52 -25.75 -20.49
CA ASP A 393 2.26 -26.78 -21.49
C ASP A 393 2.23 -26.15 -22.90
N PRO A 394 2.65 -26.87 -23.93
CA PRO A 394 2.59 -26.40 -25.32
C PRO A 394 1.17 -26.04 -25.78
N GLY A 395 0.15 -26.63 -25.20
CA GLY A 395 -1.27 -26.37 -25.44
C GLY A 395 -1.89 -25.31 -24.54
N SER A 396 -1.08 -24.61 -23.72
CA SER A 396 -1.59 -23.58 -22.80
C SER A 396 -2.22 -22.41 -23.54
N SER A 397 -3.10 -21.69 -22.86
CA SER A 397 -3.77 -20.48 -23.38
C SER A 397 -2.85 -19.25 -23.53
N LEU A 398 -1.60 -19.34 -23.13
CA LEU A 398 -0.64 -18.27 -23.28
C LEU A 398 -0.29 -18.02 -24.74
N PRO A 399 -0.04 -16.73 -25.13
CA PRO A 399 0.48 -16.44 -26.47
C PRO A 399 1.76 -17.21 -26.77
N ARG A 400 1.89 -17.74 -27.98
CA ARG A 400 3.10 -18.51 -28.37
C ARG A 400 4.40 -17.71 -28.28
N GLN A 401 4.30 -16.37 -28.30
CA GLN A 401 5.44 -15.45 -28.13
C GLN A 401 5.75 -15.18 -26.65
N ALA A 402 4.96 -15.71 -25.72
CA ALA A 402 5.24 -15.54 -24.30
C ALA A 402 6.64 -16.08 -24.00
N PRO A 403 7.51 -15.31 -23.35
CA PRO A 403 8.88 -15.70 -23.06
C PRO A 403 9.02 -16.95 -22.19
N LEU A 404 7.95 -17.36 -21.48
CA LEU A 404 7.91 -18.66 -20.80
C LEU A 404 8.08 -19.86 -21.75
N PHE A 405 7.84 -19.68 -23.05
CA PHE A 405 8.15 -20.69 -24.08
C PHE A 405 9.56 -20.53 -24.66
N GLY A 406 10.30 -19.45 -24.30
CA GLY A 406 11.67 -19.22 -24.77
C GLY A 406 12.68 -20.18 -24.18
N PRO A 407 13.90 -20.22 -24.76
CA PRO A 407 14.99 -21.00 -24.21
C PRO A 407 15.43 -20.39 -22.88
N GLY A 408 15.41 -21.18 -21.81
CA GLY A 408 15.83 -20.75 -20.50
C GLY A 408 15.15 -21.53 -19.39
N ARG A 409 15.69 -21.37 -18.19
CA ARG A 409 15.11 -21.95 -16.98
C ARG A 409 14.31 -20.86 -16.26
N HIS A 410 13.01 -21.04 -16.17
CA HIS A 410 12.12 -20.13 -15.46
C HIS A 410 11.92 -20.63 -14.03
N LEU A 411 12.70 -20.11 -13.11
CA LEU A 411 12.73 -20.58 -11.73
C LEU A 411 11.63 -19.90 -10.90
N LEU A 412 11.00 -20.67 -10.00
CA LEU A 412 10.06 -20.15 -9.00
C LEU A 412 10.77 -19.45 -7.83
N ASP A 413 11.93 -19.95 -7.44
CA ASP A 413 12.72 -19.40 -6.33
C ASP A 413 14.01 -18.73 -6.84
N PRO A 414 14.47 -17.67 -6.17
CA PRO A 414 13.85 -16.99 -5.04
C PRO A 414 12.63 -16.15 -5.41
N ASP A 415 11.74 -15.92 -4.45
CA ASP A 415 10.50 -15.14 -4.59
C ASP A 415 10.31 -14.24 -3.35
N THR A 416 9.98 -12.96 -3.56
CA THR A 416 9.89 -11.98 -2.46
C THR A 416 8.74 -12.26 -1.48
N SER A 417 7.73 -13.06 -1.85
CA SER A 417 6.72 -13.52 -0.89
C SER A 417 7.31 -14.32 0.27
N ALA A 418 8.50 -14.92 0.08
CA ALA A 418 9.24 -15.60 1.15
C ALA A 418 9.73 -14.65 2.27
N ALA A 419 9.73 -13.34 2.04
CA ALA A 419 9.99 -12.36 3.10
C ALA A 419 8.81 -12.20 4.07
N LEU A 420 7.57 -12.47 3.63
CA LEU A 420 6.36 -12.20 4.40
C LEU A 420 6.27 -12.98 5.73
N PRO A 421 6.66 -14.29 5.82
CA PRO A 421 6.70 -14.99 7.10
C PRO A 421 7.65 -14.36 8.13
N ILE A 422 8.70 -13.68 7.66
CA ILE A 422 9.67 -12.97 8.49
C ILE A 422 9.13 -11.60 8.88
N ALA A 423 8.61 -10.85 7.91
CA ALA A 423 8.05 -9.51 8.12
C ALA A 423 6.89 -9.50 9.12
N TRP A 424 6.03 -10.52 9.09
CA TRP A 424 4.91 -10.66 10.01
C TRP A 424 5.25 -11.49 11.27
N GLU A 425 6.54 -11.77 11.52
CA GLU A 425 7.01 -12.55 12.67
C GLU A 425 6.30 -13.91 12.86
N PHE A 426 5.87 -14.49 11.75
CA PHE A 426 5.32 -15.85 11.74
C PHE A 426 6.39 -16.88 12.13
N VAL A 427 7.64 -16.59 11.81
CA VAL A 427 8.83 -17.30 12.29
C VAL A 427 9.74 -16.30 13.05
N ASP A 428 10.68 -16.82 13.83
CA ASP A 428 11.69 -15.99 14.51
C ASP A 428 12.53 -15.23 13.46
N PRO A 429 12.45 -13.89 13.41
CA PRO A 429 13.21 -13.10 12.45
C PRO A 429 14.73 -13.19 12.66
N ALA A 430 15.19 -13.47 13.88
CA ALA A 430 16.61 -13.66 14.21
C ALA A 430 17.08 -15.11 13.97
N GLY A 431 16.17 -16.00 13.57
CA GLY A 431 16.43 -17.42 13.39
C GLY A 431 17.19 -17.75 12.10
N ARG A 432 17.81 -18.92 12.05
CA ARG A 432 18.58 -19.41 10.88
C ARG A 432 17.74 -19.50 9.61
N LEU A 433 16.45 -19.84 9.72
CA LEU A 433 15.53 -19.91 8.58
C LEU A 433 15.36 -18.53 7.94
N ALA A 434 15.10 -17.50 8.76
CA ALA A 434 14.99 -16.12 8.30
C ALA A 434 16.29 -15.63 7.64
N ALA A 435 17.44 -15.86 8.28
CA ALA A 435 18.74 -15.45 7.74
C ALA A 435 19.03 -16.08 6.36
N ARG A 436 18.78 -17.38 6.20
CA ARG A 436 18.99 -18.08 4.92
C ARG A 436 18.00 -17.64 3.84
N THR A 437 16.75 -17.42 4.21
CA THR A 437 15.73 -16.91 3.29
C THR A 437 16.11 -15.51 2.79
N LEU A 438 16.45 -14.58 3.69
CA LEU A 438 16.88 -13.23 3.31
C LEU A 438 18.16 -13.24 2.46
N ALA A 439 19.11 -14.13 2.73
CA ALA A 439 20.30 -14.30 1.90
C ALA A 439 19.94 -14.80 0.48
N SER A 440 18.97 -15.69 0.35
CA SER A 440 18.49 -16.16 -0.95
C SER A 440 17.81 -15.03 -1.75
N LEU A 441 17.03 -14.16 -1.08
CA LEU A 441 16.34 -13.04 -1.71
C LEU A 441 17.30 -11.97 -2.25
N GLU A 442 18.53 -11.87 -1.76
CA GLU A 442 19.51 -10.92 -2.31
C GLU A 442 19.79 -11.14 -3.80
N LYS A 443 19.57 -12.33 -4.32
CA LYS A 443 19.67 -12.63 -5.76
C LYS A 443 18.66 -11.86 -6.61
N LEU A 444 17.58 -11.34 -6.00
CA LEU A 444 16.55 -10.53 -6.67
C LEU A 444 16.87 -9.04 -6.65
N TRP A 445 17.89 -8.61 -5.89
CA TRP A 445 18.31 -7.22 -5.87
C TRP A 445 19.06 -6.88 -7.15
N ASP A 446 18.56 -5.86 -7.88
CA ASP A 446 19.26 -5.30 -9.04
C ASP A 446 19.61 -6.33 -10.15
N GLN A 447 18.83 -7.38 -10.26
CA GLN A 447 19.17 -8.54 -11.10
C GLN A 447 19.34 -8.19 -12.58
N ASP A 448 18.37 -7.49 -13.19
CA ASP A 448 18.42 -7.01 -14.58
C ASP A 448 18.26 -5.49 -14.69
N TRP A 449 18.20 -4.84 -13.56
CA TRP A 449 18.00 -3.41 -13.40
C TRP A 449 19.13 -2.80 -12.61
N LYS A 450 20.11 -2.26 -13.21
CA LYS A 450 21.31 -1.70 -12.55
C LYS A 450 21.06 -0.45 -11.68
N GLY A 451 19.85 -0.23 -11.26
CA GLY A 451 19.42 0.91 -10.45
C GLY A 451 19.03 0.58 -9.01
N GLY A 452 18.92 -0.72 -8.67
CA GLY A 452 18.49 -1.24 -7.36
C GLY A 452 17.03 -1.63 -7.29
N GLY A 453 16.60 -2.11 -6.11
CA GLY A 453 15.28 -2.67 -5.84
C GLY A 453 15.23 -4.19 -6.05
N TYR A 454 14.26 -4.85 -5.43
CA TYR A 454 14.07 -6.30 -5.57
C TYR A 454 13.06 -6.60 -6.66
N GLY A 455 13.40 -7.52 -7.56
CA GLY A 455 12.43 -8.16 -8.44
C GLY A 455 11.39 -8.92 -7.63
N ARG A 456 10.17 -9.07 -8.14
CA ARG A 456 9.08 -9.79 -7.48
C ARG A 456 9.46 -11.26 -7.25
N TYR A 457 10.02 -11.88 -8.29
CA TYR A 457 10.56 -13.24 -8.33
C TYR A 457 11.71 -13.30 -9.33
N ASN A 458 12.25 -14.47 -9.59
CA ASN A 458 13.31 -14.62 -10.58
C ASN A 458 12.85 -14.08 -11.95
N VAL A 459 13.51 -13.04 -12.44
CA VAL A 459 13.12 -12.31 -13.66
C VAL A 459 13.13 -13.17 -14.93
N THR A 460 13.84 -14.29 -14.92
CA THR A 460 13.83 -15.22 -16.05
C THR A 460 12.50 -15.95 -16.22
N SER A 461 11.62 -15.91 -15.21
CA SER A 461 10.31 -16.57 -15.25
C SER A 461 9.17 -15.67 -15.73
N GLU A 462 9.45 -14.38 -15.98
CA GLU A 462 8.41 -13.40 -16.31
C GLU A 462 8.88 -12.39 -17.36
N PRO A 463 8.21 -12.33 -18.50
CA PRO A 463 8.57 -11.42 -19.58
C PRO A 463 8.07 -10.01 -19.42
N ASP A 464 6.96 -9.83 -18.72
CA ASP A 464 6.22 -8.58 -18.60
C ASP A 464 6.53 -7.81 -17.30
N SER A 465 7.38 -8.37 -16.43
CA SER A 465 7.85 -7.71 -15.21
C SER A 465 9.36 -7.82 -15.01
N PRO A 466 10.15 -7.24 -15.91
CA PRO A 466 11.61 -7.49 -16.02
C PRO A 466 12.45 -6.77 -14.97
N GLY A 467 11.88 -6.12 -13.98
CA GLY A 467 12.65 -5.31 -13.05
C GLY A 467 12.09 -5.29 -11.63
N PRO A 468 12.58 -4.34 -10.81
CA PRO A 468 12.22 -4.27 -9.41
C PRO A 468 10.82 -3.75 -9.17
N TRP A 469 10.18 -4.29 -8.13
CA TRP A 469 8.84 -3.98 -7.71
C TRP A 469 8.85 -3.23 -6.37
N PRO A 470 8.31 -2.00 -6.29
CA PRO A 470 8.32 -1.22 -5.06
C PRO A 470 7.72 -1.92 -3.84
N PHE A 471 6.49 -2.44 -3.95
CA PHE A 471 5.85 -3.09 -2.80
C PHE A 471 6.55 -4.42 -2.43
N ALA A 472 7.01 -5.22 -3.41
CA ALA A 472 7.77 -6.43 -3.15
C ALA A 472 9.13 -6.13 -2.50
N SER A 473 9.79 -5.03 -2.90
CA SER A 473 11.00 -4.53 -2.25
C SER A 473 10.75 -4.15 -0.78
N LEU A 474 9.57 -3.59 -0.49
CA LEU A 474 9.17 -3.25 0.88
C LEU A 474 8.89 -4.50 1.73
N PHE A 475 8.44 -5.62 1.17
CA PHE A 475 8.36 -6.90 1.90
C PHE A 475 9.73 -7.30 2.45
N VAL A 476 10.76 -7.23 1.59
CA VAL A 476 12.14 -7.56 1.99
C VAL A 476 12.67 -6.54 3.00
N ALA A 477 12.41 -5.25 2.81
CA ALA A 477 12.81 -4.19 3.75
C ALA A 477 12.23 -4.42 5.16
N ARG A 478 10.93 -4.75 5.25
CA ARG A 478 10.26 -5.05 6.52
C ARG A 478 10.85 -6.29 7.19
N ALA A 479 11.01 -7.36 6.42
CA ALA A 479 11.62 -8.61 6.91
C ALA A 479 13.06 -8.41 7.39
N ALA A 480 13.87 -7.67 6.63
CA ALA A 480 15.24 -7.35 7.00
C ALA A 480 15.30 -6.52 8.29
N LEU A 481 14.42 -5.51 8.43
CA LEU A 481 14.34 -4.70 9.64
C LEU A 481 13.94 -5.53 10.88
N GLU A 482 13.01 -6.48 10.74
CA GLU A 482 12.68 -7.41 11.82
C GLU A 482 13.86 -8.34 12.17
N ALA A 483 14.62 -8.78 11.17
CA ALA A 483 15.81 -9.59 11.34
C ALA A 483 17.03 -8.82 11.89
N GLY A 484 16.91 -7.49 12.10
CA GLY A 484 17.98 -6.64 12.62
C GLY A 484 18.88 -6.02 11.55
N ASP A 485 18.61 -6.22 10.26
CA ASP A 485 19.36 -5.60 9.16
C ASP A 485 18.67 -4.29 8.69
N ALA A 486 18.81 -3.25 9.50
CA ALA A 486 18.27 -1.94 9.19
C ALA A 486 18.89 -1.31 7.94
N SER A 487 20.09 -1.73 7.55
CA SER A 487 20.79 -1.22 6.36
C SER A 487 20.11 -1.63 5.08
N LYS A 488 19.56 -2.86 5.00
CA LYS A 488 18.75 -3.29 3.85
C LYS A 488 17.45 -2.51 3.74
N ALA A 489 16.77 -2.26 4.84
CA ALA A 489 15.57 -1.43 4.83
C ALA A 489 15.89 0.00 4.36
N ARG A 490 16.98 0.60 4.84
CA ARG A 490 17.45 1.92 4.37
C ARG A 490 17.76 1.91 2.89
N ARG A 491 18.46 0.88 2.38
CA ARG A 491 18.79 0.73 0.96
C ARG A 491 17.56 0.75 0.05
N VAL A 492 16.47 0.09 0.46
CA VAL A 492 15.19 0.09 -0.29
C VAL A 492 14.57 1.51 -0.30
N LEU A 493 14.53 2.19 0.84
CA LEU A 493 14.00 3.57 0.90
C LEU A 493 14.83 4.54 0.08
N ASP A 494 16.15 4.42 0.08
CA ASP A 494 17.05 5.22 -0.77
C ASP A 494 16.81 4.97 -2.25
N TRP A 495 16.57 3.70 -2.64
CA TRP A 495 16.18 3.36 -3.99
C TRP A 495 14.84 3.97 -4.38
N LEU A 496 13.80 3.83 -3.55
CA LEU A 496 12.49 4.46 -3.77
C LEU A 496 12.60 5.99 -3.89
N GLY A 497 13.57 6.60 -3.22
CA GLY A 497 13.85 8.05 -3.30
C GLY A 497 14.46 8.50 -4.64
N ARG A 498 14.99 7.57 -5.46
CA ARG A 498 15.69 7.88 -6.72
C ARG A 498 14.91 7.53 -7.97
N VAL A 499 14.03 6.54 -7.92
CA VAL A 499 13.28 6.09 -9.10
C VAL A 499 12.21 7.10 -9.54
N PRO A 500 11.79 7.08 -10.82
CA PRO A 500 10.67 7.89 -11.31
C PRO A 500 9.44 7.77 -10.41
N GLY A 501 8.75 8.89 -10.18
CA GLY A 501 7.59 8.95 -9.28
C GLY A 501 7.93 9.30 -7.82
N SER A 502 9.18 9.19 -7.39
CA SER A 502 9.62 9.46 -6.01
C SER A 502 9.24 10.84 -5.46
N ARG A 503 9.25 11.87 -6.31
CA ARG A 503 8.87 13.25 -5.89
C ARG A 503 7.43 13.36 -5.44
N ALA A 504 6.53 12.65 -6.13
CA ALA A 504 5.12 12.57 -5.78
C ALA A 504 4.84 11.43 -4.80
N ALA A 505 5.84 10.63 -4.44
CA ALA A 505 5.71 9.37 -3.73
C ALA A 505 4.63 8.46 -4.37
N SER A 506 4.62 8.43 -5.70
CA SER A 506 3.71 7.63 -6.54
C SER A 506 4.56 6.74 -7.44
N TRP A 507 4.78 5.52 -7.01
CA TRP A 507 5.62 4.57 -7.71
C TRP A 507 4.82 3.71 -8.65
N PHE A 508 5.42 3.41 -9.80
CA PHE A 508 4.88 2.41 -10.71
C PHE A 508 4.93 1.03 -10.08
N GLU A 509 4.11 0.12 -10.57
CA GLU A 509 4.04 -1.26 -10.12
C GLU A 509 5.41 -1.93 -10.17
N PHE A 510 6.12 -1.75 -11.29
CA PHE A 510 7.49 -2.19 -11.47
C PHE A 510 8.26 -1.26 -12.40
N TYR A 511 9.58 -1.43 -12.42
CA TYR A 511 10.50 -0.70 -13.29
C TYR A 511 11.26 -1.68 -14.18
N GLY A 512 11.50 -1.30 -15.43
CA GLY A 512 12.27 -2.07 -16.38
C GLY A 512 13.64 -1.43 -16.66
N PRO A 513 14.42 -1.95 -17.60
CA PRO A 513 15.72 -1.38 -17.99
C PRO A 513 15.60 0.01 -18.61
N ARG A 514 14.40 0.48 -18.94
CA ARG A 514 14.10 1.82 -19.41
C ARG A 514 13.43 2.64 -18.30
N PRO A 515 13.76 3.92 -18.16
CA PRO A 515 13.43 4.66 -16.95
C PRO A 515 11.98 5.10 -16.82
N VAL A 516 11.07 5.09 -17.80
CA VAL A 516 9.72 5.66 -17.62
C VAL A 516 8.70 5.30 -18.63
N PRO A 517 7.47 5.29 -18.14
CA PRO A 517 6.87 4.02 -17.79
C PRO A 517 7.23 3.09 -18.90
N PRO A 518 7.89 2.00 -18.63
CA PRO A 518 8.49 1.18 -19.66
C PRO A 518 7.42 0.55 -20.57
N TYR A 519 6.20 0.41 -20.05
CA TYR A 519 5.11 -0.29 -20.72
C TYR A 519 3.78 0.44 -20.50
N PRO A 520 2.88 0.43 -21.50
CA PRO A 520 1.54 1.04 -21.36
C PRO A 520 0.70 0.43 -20.25
N GLN A 521 0.98 -0.81 -19.86
CA GLN A 521 0.26 -1.56 -18.84
C GLN A 521 0.78 -1.37 -17.41
N VAL A 522 1.74 -0.49 -17.17
CA VAL A 522 2.25 -0.26 -15.82
C VAL A 522 1.44 0.82 -15.13
N GLY A 523 0.74 0.46 -14.08
CA GLY A 523 -0.03 1.36 -13.21
C GLY A 523 0.72 1.79 -11.95
N ILE A 524 0.06 2.60 -11.12
CA ILE A 524 0.50 2.91 -9.76
C ILE A 524 -0.32 2.05 -8.82
N ILE A 525 0.37 1.25 -8.01
CA ILE A 525 -0.25 0.29 -7.09
C ILE A 525 -0.43 0.92 -5.71
N PRO A 526 -1.67 1.08 -5.21
CA PRO A 526 -1.94 1.57 -3.86
C PRO A 526 -1.33 0.70 -2.75
N TRP A 527 -1.11 -0.58 -2.99
CA TRP A 527 -0.43 -1.47 -2.06
C TRP A 527 0.98 -0.99 -1.67
N THR A 528 1.71 -0.33 -2.57
CA THR A 528 3.02 0.27 -2.25
C THR A 528 2.91 1.29 -1.10
N TRP A 529 1.84 2.08 -1.06
CA TRP A 529 1.62 3.03 0.02
C TRP A 529 1.24 2.33 1.34
N ALA A 530 0.47 1.25 1.26
CA ALA A 530 0.16 0.44 2.44
C ALA A 530 1.44 -0.17 3.05
N GLU A 531 2.33 -0.69 2.23
CA GLU A 531 3.62 -1.24 2.66
C GLU A 531 4.52 -0.20 3.33
N LEU A 532 4.49 1.05 2.86
CA LEU A 532 5.19 2.15 3.53
C LEU A 532 4.60 2.44 4.91
N ILE A 533 3.28 2.48 5.04
CA ILE A 533 2.64 2.65 6.36
C ILE A 533 3.02 1.50 7.29
N PHE A 534 3.02 0.26 6.82
CA PHE A 534 3.49 -0.88 7.60
C PHE A 534 4.94 -0.72 8.03
N LEU A 535 5.84 -0.35 7.10
CA LEU A 535 7.24 -0.12 7.43
C LEU A 535 7.40 0.95 8.51
N PHE A 536 6.74 2.09 8.38
CA PHE A 536 6.88 3.20 9.33
C PHE A 536 6.21 2.91 10.67
N VAL A 537 4.93 2.50 10.68
CA VAL A 537 4.15 2.38 11.91
C VAL A 537 4.43 1.04 12.61
N HIS A 538 4.29 -0.07 11.87
CA HIS A 538 4.39 -1.40 12.48
C HIS A 538 5.84 -1.82 12.75
N HIS A 539 6.80 -1.42 11.88
CA HIS A 539 8.17 -1.89 11.98
C HIS A 539 9.16 -0.85 12.55
N MET A 540 9.17 0.40 12.06
CA MET A 540 10.09 1.42 12.56
C MET A 540 9.64 1.98 13.92
N LEU A 541 8.40 2.46 14.03
CA LEU A 541 7.84 2.88 15.32
C LEU A 541 7.54 1.66 16.21
N GLY A 542 7.33 0.49 15.62
CA GLY A 542 7.12 -0.76 16.30
C GLY A 542 5.80 -0.85 17.04
N VAL A 543 4.78 -0.11 16.61
CA VAL A 543 3.48 -0.02 17.29
C VAL A 543 2.58 -1.18 16.86
N ARG A 544 2.18 -1.98 17.85
CA ARG A 544 1.37 -3.18 17.64
C ARG A 544 0.33 -3.28 18.74
N PRO A 545 -0.84 -2.70 18.54
CA PRO A 545 -1.96 -2.88 19.46
C PRO A 545 -2.52 -4.29 19.35
N GLY A 546 -2.98 -4.81 20.46
CA GLY A 546 -3.75 -6.03 20.60
C GLY A 546 -4.98 -5.78 21.45
N GLU A 547 -5.66 -6.82 21.91
CA GLU A 547 -6.89 -6.71 22.67
C GLU A 547 -6.77 -5.87 23.94
N SER A 548 -5.89 -6.26 24.85
CA SER A 548 -5.65 -5.60 26.13
C SER A 548 -4.21 -5.10 26.29
N PHE A 549 -3.43 -5.15 25.20
CA PHE A 549 -2.00 -4.95 25.27
C PHE A 549 -1.46 -4.20 24.06
N LEU A 550 -0.59 -3.22 24.29
CA LEU A 550 0.14 -2.50 23.28
C LEU A 550 1.63 -2.85 23.35
N SER A 551 2.18 -3.34 22.27
CA SER A 551 3.64 -3.47 22.12
C SER A 551 4.22 -2.27 21.38
N VAL A 552 5.30 -1.70 21.91
CA VAL A 552 6.06 -0.60 21.29
C VAL A 552 7.52 -1.04 21.19
N ARG A 553 7.99 -1.29 19.96
CA ARG A 553 9.29 -1.89 19.68
C ARG A 553 10.04 -1.11 18.58
N PRO A 554 10.45 0.13 18.88
CA PRO A 554 11.00 1.04 17.88
C PRO A 554 12.37 0.57 17.36
N LYS A 555 12.62 0.85 16.08
CA LYS A 555 13.88 0.59 15.38
C LYS A 555 14.25 1.79 14.53
N LEU A 556 15.49 2.27 14.66
CA LEU A 556 16.02 3.37 13.86
C LEU A 556 16.84 2.84 12.68
N LEU A 557 16.61 3.40 11.51
CA LEU A 557 17.45 3.13 10.34
C LEU A 557 18.79 3.89 10.42
N PRO A 558 19.81 3.47 9.69
CA PRO A 558 21.04 4.26 9.54
C PRO A 558 20.73 5.68 9.04
N GLY A 559 21.34 6.67 9.68
CA GLY A 559 21.12 8.09 9.39
C GLY A 559 19.83 8.69 9.95
N ILE A 560 19.05 7.90 10.71
CA ILE A 560 17.89 8.38 11.45
C ILE A 560 18.23 8.37 12.93
N ASP A 561 18.28 9.55 13.56
CA ASP A 561 18.61 9.68 14.99
C ASP A 561 17.41 9.98 15.86
N HIS A 562 16.32 10.42 15.23
CA HIS A 562 15.12 10.82 15.92
C HIS A 562 13.89 10.56 15.05
N MET A 563 12.82 10.07 15.67
CA MET A 563 11.49 10.01 15.09
C MET A 563 10.43 10.29 16.16
N THR A 564 9.39 10.99 15.77
CA THR A 564 8.21 11.22 16.60
C THR A 564 6.96 10.76 15.87
N ALA A 565 5.96 10.35 16.64
CA ALA A 565 4.66 10.03 16.10
C ALA A 565 3.54 10.44 17.04
N ASP A 566 2.42 10.82 16.47
CA ASP A 566 1.14 11.02 17.13
C ASP A 566 0.10 10.20 16.36
N LEU A 567 -0.30 9.06 16.95
CA LEU A 567 -1.11 8.04 16.30
C LEU A 567 -2.48 7.94 16.99
N PRO A 568 -3.58 8.10 16.27
CA PRO A 568 -4.89 7.69 16.76
C PRO A 568 -4.90 6.20 17.09
N LEU A 569 -5.37 5.85 18.26
CA LEU A 569 -5.49 4.47 18.72
C LEU A 569 -6.79 4.35 19.53
N ARG A 570 -7.74 3.58 19.00
CA ARG A 570 -9.09 3.45 19.58
C ARG A 570 -9.75 4.82 19.77
N ASP A 571 -10.22 5.12 20.97
CA ASP A 571 -10.84 6.39 21.37
C ASP A 571 -9.82 7.45 21.84
N GLY A 572 -8.52 7.12 21.84
CA GLY A 572 -7.43 7.99 22.29
C GLY A 572 -6.29 8.16 21.30
N ARG A 573 -5.12 8.50 21.83
CA ARG A 573 -3.89 8.74 21.03
C ARG A 573 -2.66 8.17 21.70
N LEU A 574 -1.73 7.70 20.87
CA LEU A 574 -0.39 7.27 21.26
C LEU A 574 0.65 8.27 20.74
N GLU A 575 1.37 8.91 21.65
CA GLU A 575 2.51 9.77 21.33
C GLU A 575 3.81 9.03 21.55
N LEU A 576 4.69 9.09 20.56
CA LEU A 576 6.01 8.49 20.61
C LEU A 576 7.09 9.53 20.35
N ASP A 577 8.16 9.50 21.16
CA ASP A 577 9.42 10.23 20.96
C ASP A 577 10.56 9.21 21.06
N VAL A 578 11.12 8.83 19.92
CA VAL A 578 12.18 7.82 19.81
C VAL A 578 13.48 8.49 19.40
N ARG A 579 14.53 8.27 20.17
CA ARG A 579 15.86 8.86 19.94
C ARG A 579 16.95 7.83 20.02
N ARG A 580 17.98 8.01 19.22
CA ARG A 580 19.23 7.25 19.35
C ARG A 580 19.95 7.66 20.63
N ALA A 581 20.47 6.67 21.36
CA ALA A 581 21.27 6.93 22.56
C ALA A 581 22.55 7.72 22.21
N ARG A 582 22.83 8.75 22.98
CA ARG A 582 24.12 9.47 22.90
C ARG A 582 25.20 8.70 23.67
N ARG A 583 26.46 9.01 23.40
CA ARG A 583 27.58 8.40 24.13
C ARG A 583 27.40 8.60 25.65
N GLY A 584 27.41 7.50 26.39
CA GLY A 584 27.20 7.48 27.85
C GLY A 584 25.74 7.55 28.30
N GLN A 585 24.77 7.63 27.38
CA GLN A 585 23.35 7.60 27.70
C GLN A 585 22.84 6.15 27.73
N LEU A 586 22.17 5.77 28.81
CA LEU A 586 21.58 4.44 28.93
C LEU A 586 20.30 4.36 28.10
N PRO A 587 20.16 3.33 27.23
CA PRO A 587 18.91 3.04 26.54
C PRO A 587 17.79 2.67 27.52
N GLY A 588 16.56 3.06 27.19
CA GLY A 588 15.39 2.77 28.03
C GLY A 588 14.10 3.37 27.51
N PHE A 589 13.02 3.08 28.19
CA PHE A 589 11.69 3.61 27.93
C PHE A 589 11.20 4.47 29.08
N THR A 590 10.39 5.47 28.78
CA THR A 590 9.66 6.26 29.78
C THR A 590 8.20 6.36 29.32
N CYS A 591 7.27 5.96 30.20
CA CYS A 591 5.84 6.09 29.98
C CYS A 591 5.23 6.75 31.23
N GLY A 592 4.71 7.98 31.08
CA GLY A 592 4.34 8.80 32.22
C GLY A 592 5.53 9.01 33.15
N SER A 593 5.38 8.67 34.44
CA SER A 593 6.46 8.72 35.46
C SER A 593 7.33 7.46 35.51
N ARG A 594 6.93 6.37 34.85
CA ARG A 594 7.64 5.08 34.88
C ARG A 594 8.82 5.09 33.92
N LYS A 595 10.00 4.76 34.44
CA LYS A 595 11.22 4.49 33.66
C LYS A 595 11.48 3.00 33.64
N MET A 596 11.79 2.45 32.46
CA MET A 596 12.04 1.03 32.24
C MET A 596 13.32 0.86 31.43
N PRO A 597 14.15 -0.13 31.73
CA PRO A 597 15.35 -0.39 30.92
C PRO A 597 14.96 -0.80 29.51
N TYR A 598 15.88 -0.56 28.59
CA TYR A 598 15.70 -1.04 27.22
C TYR A 598 15.69 -2.57 27.19
N HIS A 599 14.74 -3.09 26.44
CA HIS A 599 14.67 -4.51 26.15
C HIS A 599 14.49 -4.72 24.64
N ARG A 600 15.18 -5.70 24.06
CA ARG A 600 15.12 -5.96 22.60
C ARG A 600 13.72 -6.29 22.10
N TYR A 601 12.84 -6.80 22.95
CA TYR A 601 11.44 -7.07 22.63
C TYR A 601 10.52 -5.86 22.82
N GLY A 602 11.10 -4.69 23.14
CA GLY A 602 10.36 -3.44 23.28
C GLY A 602 9.67 -3.31 24.63
N LEU A 603 8.73 -2.38 24.67
CA LEU A 603 7.89 -2.04 25.80
C LEU A 603 6.51 -2.65 25.60
N GLY A 604 6.00 -3.34 26.61
CA GLY A 604 4.62 -3.78 26.68
C GLY A 604 3.81 -2.90 27.63
N LEU A 605 2.65 -2.46 27.22
CA LEU A 605 1.72 -1.64 28.00
C LEU A 605 0.35 -2.28 28.00
N GLU A 606 -0.30 -2.34 29.16
CA GLU A 606 -1.73 -2.66 29.21
C GLU A 606 -2.54 -1.52 28.60
N LEU A 607 -3.50 -1.88 27.76
CA LEU A 607 -4.45 -0.93 27.19
C LEU A 607 -5.68 -0.84 28.10
N PRO A 608 -6.01 0.33 28.66
CA PRO A 608 -7.23 0.52 29.42
C PRO A 608 -8.46 0.39 28.51
N GLU A 609 -9.62 0.07 29.10
CA GLU A 609 -10.89 0.03 28.35
C GLU A 609 -11.20 1.35 27.67
N LYS A 610 -10.91 2.47 28.35
CA LYS A 610 -11.02 3.82 27.79
C LYS A 610 -9.62 4.42 27.69
N LEU A 611 -9.19 4.65 26.48
CA LEU A 611 -7.88 5.22 26.18
C LEU A 611 -8.03 6.74 25.99
N GLU A 612 -7.31 7.54 26.76
CA GLU A 612 -7.23 8.99 26.52
C GLU A 612 -5.96 9.33 25.75
N ARG A 613 -4.82 9.22 26.39
CA ARG A 613 -3.51 9.53 25.83
C ARG A 613 -2.41 8.71 26.49
N ILE A 614 -1.60 8.08 25.67
CA ILE A 614 -0.39 7.41 26.12
C ILE A 614 0.83 8.12 25.51
N ALA A 615 1.76 8.57 26.33
CA ALA A 615 3.01 9.16 25.86
C ALA A 615 4.18 8.23 26.23
N VAL A 616 4.93 7.82 25.20
CA VAL A 616 6.12 6.96 25.35
C VAL A 616 7.34 7.66 24.79
N ARG A 617 8.38 7.77 25.59
CA ARG A 617 9.71 8.17 25.12
C ARG A 617 10.61 6.93 25.13
N ALA A 618 11.32 6.70 24.04
CA ALA A 618 12.28 5.61 23.90
C ALA A 618 13.66 6.17 23.54
N ILE A 619 14.67 5.71 24.28
CA ILE A 619 16.08 5.93 23.94
C ILE A 619 16.60 4.55 23.56
N ILE A 620 16.99 4.37 22.31
CA ILE A 620 17.39 3.06 21.77
C ILE A 620 18.84 3.10 21.27
N PRO A 621 19.52 1.95 21.25
CA PRO A 621 20.92 1.84 20.84
C PRO A 621 21.25 2.42 19.47
#